data_bfbf5b374e80ad1eed9ff6eea0c19ce7
#
_entry.id   bfbf5b374e80ad1eed9ff6eea0c19ce7
#
_cell.length_a   1.000
_cell.length_b   1.000
_cell.length_c   1.000
_cell.angle_alpha   90.00
_cell.angle_beta   90.00
_cell.angle_gamma   90.00
#
_symmetry.space_group_name_H-M   'P 1'
#
loop_
_entity.id
_entity.type
_entity.pdbx_description
1 polymer ?
#
loop_
_entity_poly.entity_id
_entity_poly.type
_entity_poly.pdbx_seq_one_letter_code
_entity_poly.pdbx_strand_id
1 'polypeptide(L)'
;LCDRRQRQMCIRDRDKIKEVMDACYQAKRIRDMLPALPGGVTPSHIHYLDTLSKLEKTEGKVKVSDISENLGLPRPSVTKTVKDMEKLGFVEKETTETDGRFVYIKTTRTGRDLVDKYVDEYFGNLSEDLGGITDEDADKMIEVVEKFYIVMSNRK
;
A
#
# COMPACT_ATOMS: atom_id res chain seq x y z
N LEU A 1 -15.62 31.36 8.52
CA LEU A 1 -16.30 31.36 9.83
C LEU A 1 -16.83 29.95 10.09
N CYS A 2 -16.06 29.16 10.82
CA CYS A 2 -16.48 27.83 11.26
C CYS A 2 -17.57 27.99 12.33
N ASP A 3 -18.75 27.42 12.08
CA ASP A 3 -19.89 27.45 13.01
C ASP A 3 -19.50 26.89 14.39
N ARG A 4 -20.11 27.38 15.47
CA ARG A 4 -19.81 26.97 16.86
C ARG A 4 -19.91 25.45 17.08
N ARG A 5 -20.77 24.74 16.35
CA ARG A 5 -20.88 23.27 16.40
C ARG A 5 -19.70 22.55 15.72
N GLN A 6 -19.13 23.13 14.69
CA GLN A 6 -17.91 22.57 14.04
C GLN A 6 -16.64 22.87 14.86
N ARG A 7 -16.69 23.81 15.82
CA ARG A 7 -15.53 24.12 16.67
C ARG A 7 -15.13 23.00 17.61
N GLN A 8 -16.02 22.07 17.93
CA GLN A 8 -15.72 20.90 18.76
C GLN A 8 -15.12 19.73 17.95
N MET A 9 -15.19 19.78 16.62
CA MET A 9 -14.75 18.69 15.75
C MET A 9 -13.34 18.87 15.17
N CYS A 10 -12.69 20.01 15.33
CA CYS A 10 -11.35 20.25 14.78
C CYS A 10 -10.31 20.25 15.91
N ILE A 11 -9.18 19.58 15.67
CA ILE A 11 -8.01 19.69 16.56
C ILE A 11 -7.52 21.14 16.50
N ARG A 12 -7.67 21.87 17.59
CA ARG A 12 -7.18 23.25 17.76
C ARG A 12 -6.12 23.36 18.82
N ASP A 13 -6.04 22.35 19.66
CA ASP A 13 -5.06 22.25 20.72
C ASP A 13 -3.73 21.78 20.14
N ARG A 14 -2.71 22.62 20.30
CA ARG A 14 -1.34 22.32 19.87
C ARG A 14 -0.81 21.04 20.51
N ASP A 15 -1.15 20.80 21.77
CA ASP A 15 -0.67 19.63 22.51
C ASP A 15 -1.34 18.36 21.98
N LYS A 16 -2.63 18.42 21.62
CA LYS A 16 -3.31 17.30 20.97
C LYS A 16 -2.74 16.98 19.57
N ILE A 17 -2.32 17.99 18.81
CA ILE A 17 -1.64 17.77 17.53
C ILE A 17 -0.30 17.07 17.74
N LYS A 18 0.44 17.45 18.80
CA LYS A 18 1.71 16.75 19.15
C LYS A 18 1.45 15.29 19.53
N GLU A 19 0.45 14.99 20.37
CA GLU A 19 0.08 13.61 20.71
C GLU A 19 -0.20 12.76 19.45
N VAL A 20 -0.92 13.31 18.46
CA VAL A 20 -1.17 12.64 17.19
C VAL A 20 0.14 12.42 16.40
N MET A 21 1.05 13.39 16.38
CA MET A 21 2.37 13.22 15.73
C MET A 21 3.23 12.16 16.43
N ASP A 22 3.16 12.08 17.76
CA ASP A 22 3.82 11.02 18.52
C ASP A 22 3.20 9.64 18.22
N ALA A 23 1.88 9.55 18.04
CA ALA A 23 1.21 8.35 17.60
C ALA A 23 1.63 7.93 16.17
N CYS A 24 1.80 8.89 15.26
CA CYS A 24 2.35 8.63 13.92
C CYS A 24 3.79 8.07 13.98
N TYR A 25 4.60 8.54 14.93
CA TYR A 25 5.93 7.99 15.16
C TYR A 25 5.88 6.54 15.65
N GLN A 26 4.94 6.21 16.56
CA GLN A 26 4.72 4.83 16.98
C GLN A 26 4.21 3.95 15.81
N ALA A 27 3.32 4.46 14.96
CA ALA A 27 2.87 3.75 13.76
C ALA A 27 4.03 3.42 12.81
N LYS A 28 5.02 4.31 12.67
CA LYS A 28 6.25 4.00 11.94
C LYS A 28 7.01 2.84 12.57
N ARG A 29 7.17 2.84 13.91
CA ARG A 29 7.85 1.74 14.62
C ARG A 29 7.14 0.39 14.43
N ILE A 30 5.80 0.39 14.41
CA ILE A 30 5.01 -0.82 14.12
C ILE A 30 5.37 -1.35 12.72
N ARG A 31 5.48 -0.49 11.72
CA ARG A 31 5.93 -0.90 10.37
C ARG A 31 7.35 -1.45 10.35
N ASP A 32 8.24 -0.91 11.19
CA ASP A 32 9.62 -1.40 11.30
C ASP A 32 9.71 -2.78 11.99
N MET A 33 8.63 -3.25 12.64
CA MET A 33 8.50 -4.58 13.24
C MET A 33 7.98 -5.65 12.27
N LEU A 34 7.62 -5.27 11.03
CA LEU A 34 7.23 -6.25 10.01
C LEU A 34 8.36 -7.26 9.74
N PRO A 35 8.05 -8.50 9.32
CA PRO A 35 9.04 -9.53 9.09
C PRO A 35 10.15 -9.08 8.15
N ALA A 36 11.38 -9.49 8.44
CA ALA A 36 12.51 -9.23 7.57
C ALA A 36 12.27 -9.91 6.21
N LEU A 37 12.42 -9.13 5.14
CA LEU A 37 12.26 -9.62 3.78
C LEU A 37 13.54 -10.30 3.29
N PRO A 38 13.44 -11.27 2.37
CA PRO A 38 14.61 -11.90 1.75
C PRO A 38 15.52 -10.88 1.07
N GLY A 39 16.80 -11.22 0.89
CA GLY A 39 17.76 -10.34 0.23
C GLY A 39 17.29 -9.89 -1.15
N GLY A 40 17.35 -8.59 -1.41
CA GLY A 40 16.89 -7.98 -2.66
C GLY A 40 15.39 -7.65 -2.73
N VAL A 41 14.58 -8.16 -1.79
CA VAL A 41 13.16 -7.83 -1.69
C VAL A 41 12.96 -6.59 -0.82
N THR A 42 12.15 -5.67 -1.30
CA THR A 42 11.80 -4.44 -0.56
C THR A 42 10.32 -4.44 -0.17
N PRO A 43 9.90 -3.68 0.86
CA PRO A 43 8.49 -3.49 1.18
C PRO A 43 7.67 -2.99 -0.01
N SER A 44 8.27 -2.16 -0.88
CA SER A 44 7.62 -1.71 -2.11
C SER A 44 7.33 -2.88 -3.06
N HIS A 45 8.25 -3.84 -3.21
CA HIS A 45 8.01 -5.02 -4.04
C HIS A 45 6.79 -5.81 -3.54
N ILE A 46 6.68 -6.05 -2.24
CA ILE A 46 5.52 -6.75 -1.64
C ILE A 46 4.23 -5.98 -1.92
N HIS A 47 4.22 -4.67 -1.71
CA HIS A 47 3.03 -3.83 -1.96
C HIS A 47 2.61 -3.86 -3.44
N TYR A 48 3.56 -3.81 -4.37
CA TYR A 48 3.26 -3.90 -5.81
C TYR A 48 2.75 -5.29 -6.21
N LEU A 49 3.34 -6.36 -5.65
CA LEU A 49 2.92 -7.74 -5.91
C LEU A 49 1.51 -8.00 -5.38
N ASP A 50 1.19 -7.54 -4.18
CA ASP A 50 -0.15 -7.63 -3.60
C ASP A 50 -1.18 -6.89 -4.47
N THR A 51 -0.87 -5.66 -4.87
CA THR A 51 -1.71 -4.87 -5.78
C THR A 51 -1.92 -5.59 -7.11
N LEU A 52 -0.84 -6.09 -7.73
CA LEU A 52 -0.91 -6.82 -8.99
C LEU A 52 -1.75 -8.08 -8.86
N SER A 53 -1.57 -8.86 -7.78
CA SER A 53 -2.35 -10.08 -7.53
C SER A 53 -3.86 -9.79 -7.37
N LYS A 54 -4.22 -8.67 -6.74
CA LYS A 54 -5.60 -8.22 -6.61
C LYS A 54 -6.18 -7.82 -7.97
N LEU A 55 -5.44 -7.05 -8.77
CA LEU A 55 -5.85 -6.65 -10.11
C LEU A 55 -5.97 -7.84 -11.06
N GLU A 56 -5.07 -8.83 -10.99
CA GLU A 56 -5.17 -10.07 -11.77
C GLU A 56 -6.47 -10.85 -11.47
N LYS A 57 -6.90 -10.87 -10.21
CA LYS A 57 -8.17 -11.53 -9.80
C LYS A 57 -9.41 -10.79 -10.30
N THR A 58 -9.37 -9.46 -10.39
CA THR A 58 -10.53 -8.62 -10.76
C THR A 58 -10.62 -8.33 -12.26
N GLU A 59 -9.48 -8.06 -12.90
CA GLU A 59 -9.40 -7.57 -14.29
C GLU A 59 -8.80 -8.60 -15.26
N GLY A 60 -8.12 -9.61 -14.74
CA GLY A 60 -7.44 -10.67 -15.50
C GLY A 60 -6.11 -10.21 -16.08
N LYS A 61 -6.13 -9.30 -17.08
CA LYS A 61 -4.91 -8.79 -17.73
C LYS A 61 -4.56 -7.39 -17.21
N VAL A 62 -3.39 -7.24 -16.61
CA VAL A 62 -2.95 -6.02 -15.93
C VAL A 62 -1.82 -5.33 -16.69
N LYS A 63 -1.93 -4.01 -16.91
CA LYS A 63 -0.89 -3.16 -17.49
C LYS A 63 -0.20 -2.34 -16.41
N VAL A 64 0.96 -1.77 -16.74
CA VAL A 64 1.66 -0.83 -15.85
C VAL A 64 0.79 0.40 -15.53
N SER A 65 -0.09 0.84 -16.44
CA SER A 65 -1.05 1.93 -16.19
C SER A 65 -2.00 1.60 -15.05
N ASP A 66 -2.54 0.39 -15.05
CA ASP A 66 -3.55 -0.05 -14.10
C ASP A 66 -2.95 -0.11 -12.67
N ILE A 67 -1.70 -0.60 -12.56
CA ILE A 67 -0.93 -0.55 -11.30
C ILE A 67 -0.69 0.91 -10.87
N SER A 68 -0.33 1.80 -11.82
CA SER A 68 -0.08 3.22 -11.56
C SER A 68 -1.31 3.94 -11.03
N GLU A 69 -2.47 3.69 -11.63
CA GLU A 69 -3.75 4.25 -11.23
C GLU A 69 -4.19 3.74 -9.87
N ASN A 70 -4.09 2.43 -9.65
CA ASN A 70 -4.47 1.83 -8.37
C ASN A 70 -3.61 2.33 -7.20
N LEU A 71 -2.29 2.43 -7.40
CA LEU A 71 -1.36 2.92 -6.37
C LEU A 71 -1.32 4.45 -6.23
N GLY A 72 -1.93 5.20 -7.14
CA GLY A 72 -1.81 6.67 -7.17
C GLY A 72 -0.38 7.18 -7.37
N LEU A 73 0.48 6.39 -8.05
CA LEU A 73 1.90 6.70 -8.25
C LEU A 73 2.21 7.07 -9.70
N PRO A 74 3.22 7.96 -9.93
CA PRO A 74 3.65 8.31 -11.28
C PRO A 74 4.10 7.09 -12.09
N ARG A 75 3.58 6.94 -13.32
CA ARG A 75 3.88 5.82 -14.22
C ARG A 75 5.37 5.52 -14.41
N PRO A 76 6.29 6.52 -14.50
CA PRO A 76 7.73 6.25 -14.59
C PRO A 76 8.28 5.50 -13.37
N SER A 77 7.81 5.85 -12.16
CA SER A 77 8.19 5.18 -10.91
C SER A 77 7.72 3.72 -10.90
N VAL A 78 6.46 3.49 -11.28
CA VAL A 78 5.89 2.14 -11.38
C VAL A 78 6.64 1.30 -12.40
N THR A 79 6.92 1.86 -13.59
CA THR A 79 7.69 1.18 -14.65
C THR A 79 9.07 0.74 -14.16
N LYS A 80 9.76 1.59 -13.37
CA LYS A 80 11.06 1.25 -12.79
C LYS A 80 10.95 0.06 -11.84
N THR A 81 10.01 0.12 -10.90
CA THR A 81 9.79 -0.96 -9.91
C THR A 81 9.40 -2.28 -10.59
N VAL A 82 8.50 -2.24 -11.59
CA VAL A 82 8.10 -3.42 -12.36
C VAL A 82 9.31 -4.05 -13.10
N LYS A 83 10.19 -3.22 -13.69
CA LYS A 83 11.43 -3.72 -14.31
C LYS A 83 12.37 -4.37 -13.29
N ASP A 84 12.46 -3.83 -12.09
CA ASP A 84 13.29 -4.41 -11.02
C ASP A 84 12.69 -5.74 -10.53
N MET A 85 11.37 -5.82 -10.38
CA MET A 85 10.67 -7.07 -10.04
C MET A 85 10.79 -8.13 -11.15
N GLU A 86 10.79 -7.72 -12.43
CA GLU A 86 11.03 -8.62 -13.58
C GLU A 86 12.43 -9.23 -13.52
N LYS A 87 13.48 -8.43 -13.25
CA LYS A 87 14.85 -8.91 -13.09
C LYS A 87 15.01 -9.89 -11.92
N LEU A 88 14.22 -9.70 -10.85
CA LEU A 88 14.21 -10.57 -9.68
C LEU A 88 13.34 -11.83 -9.91
N GLY A 89 12.65 -11.94 -11.04
CA GLY A 89 11.80 -13.06 -11.38
C GLY A 89 10.47 -13.10 -10.62
N PHE A 90 10.01 -11.97 -10.09
CA PHE A 90 8.74 -11.89 -9.35
C PHE A 90 7.55 -11.64 -10.28
N VAL A 91 7.79 -10.99 -11.39
CA VAL A 91 6.80 -10.76 -12.45
C VAL A 91 7.38 -11.08 -13.81
N GLU A 92 6.52 -11.35 -14.76
CA GLU A 92 6.85 -11.56 -16.17
C GLU A 92 6.00 -10.68 -17.07
N LYS A 93 6.51 -10.39 -18.27
CA LYS A 93 5.76 -9.68 -19.31
C LYS A 93 5.09 -10.67 -20.23
N GLU A 94 3.81 -10.46 -20.48
CA GLU A 94 3.02 -11.21 -21.45
C GLU A 94 2.58 -10.28 -22.58
N THR A 95 2.91 -10.66 -23.82
CA THR A 95 2.40 -9.99 -25.03
C THR A 95 1.37 -10.89 -25.68
N THR A 96 0.23 -10.34 -26.06
CA THR A 96 -0.77 -11.12 -26.81
C THR A 96 -0.40 -11.15 -28.31
N GLU A 97 -0.49 -12.33 -28.93
CA GLU A 97 -0.22 -12.54 -30.37
C GLU A 97 -1.16 -11.68 -31.26
N THR A 98 -2.35 -11.34 -30.76
CA THR A 98 -3.37 -10.59 -31.50
C THR A 98 -3.17 -9.07 -31.49
N ASP A 99 -2.46 -8.52 -30.49
CA ASP A 99 -2.18 -7.07 -30.40
C ASP A 99 -0.86 -6.81 -29.67
N GLY A 100 0.25 -6.88 -30.40
CA GLY A 100 1.60 -6.62 -29.87
C GLY A 100 1.84 -5.21 -29.33
N ARG A 101 0.81 -4.35 -29.32
CA ARG A 101 0.89 -2.98 -28.78
C ARG A 101 0.79 -2.93 -27.28
N PHE A 102 0.24 -3.95 -26.63
CA PHE A 102 0.05 -3.98 -25.20
C PHE A 102 0.94 -5.01 -24.52
N VAL A 103 1.64 -4.56 -23.48
CA VAL A 103 2.43 -5.41 -22.60
C VAL A 103 1.67 -5.55 -21.29
N TYR A 104 1.31 -6.78 -20.96
CA TYR A 104 0.69 -7.13 -19.69
C TYR A 104 1.75 -7.61 -18.70
N ILE A 105 1.52 -7.37 -17.43
CA ILE A 105 2.36 -7.82 -16.33
C ILE A 105 1.64 -8.93 -15.60
N LYS A 106 2.36 -10.02 -15.34
CA LYS A 106 1.83 -11.19 -14.66
C LYS A 106 2.72 -11.59 -13.51
N THR A 107 2.10 -11.96 -12.39
CA THR A 107 2.83 -12.45 -11.22
C THR A 107 3.35 -13.87 -11.47
N THR A 108 4.64 -14.11 -11.28
CA THR A 108 5.24 -15.46 -11.35
C THR A 108 4.89 -16.27 -10.09
N ARG A 109 5.25 -17.55 -10.09
CA ARG A 109 5.12 -18.39 -8.89
C ARG A 109 5.91 -17.80 -7.70
N THR A 110 7.16 -17.40 -7.94
CA THR A 110 7.99 -16.76 -6.90
C THR A 110 7.36 -15.48 -6.36
N GLY A 111 6.76 -14.66 -7.22
CA GLY A 111 6.03 -13.48 -6.79
C GLY A 111 4.80 -13.81 -5.93
N ARG A 112 4.04 -14.84 -6.30
CA ARG A 112 2.89 -15.33 -5.51
C ARG A 112 3.33 -15.85 -4.14
N ASP A 113 4.37 -16.68 -4.08
CA ASP A 113 4.90 -17.21 -2.81
C ASP A 113 5.30 -16.09 -1.84
N LEU A 114 5.76 -14.94 -2.36
CA LEU A 114 6.05 -13.76 -1.54
C LEU A 114 4.75 -13.11 -1.00
N VAL A 115 3.72 -12.99 -1.81
CA VAL A 115 2.42 -12.42 -1.37
C VAL A 115 1.79 -13.35 -0.33
N ASP A 116 1.72 -14.65 -0.63
CA ASP A 116 1.13 -15.64 0.27
C ASP A 116 1.81 -15.59 1.66
N LYS A 117 3.13 -15.54 1.70
CA LYS A 117 3.89 -15.53 2.95
C LYS A 117 3.85 -14.20 3.71
N TYR A 118 4.10 -13.09 3.01
CA TYR A 118 4.32 -11.78 3.66
C TYR A 118 3.07 -10.91 3.71
N VAL A 119 1.99 -11.32 3.04
CA VAL A 119 0.69 -10.64 3.10
C VAL A 119 -0.34 -11.58 3.72
N ASP A 120 -0.73 -12.64 3.01
CA ASP A 120 -1.89 -13.44 3.41
C ASP A 120 -1.66 -14.18 4.73
N GLU A 121 -0.54 -14.91 4.85
CA GLU A 121 -0.22 -15.65 6.08
C GLU A 121 0.11 -14.70 7.24
N TYR A 122 0.97 -13.71 7.02
CA TYR A 122 1.40 -12.80 8.08
C TYR A 122 0.25 -11.97 8.64
N PHE A 123 -0.54 -11.31 7.76
CA PHE A 123 -1.66 -10.49 8.23
C PHE A 123 -2.85 -11.34 8.69
N GLY A 124 -3.02 -12.56 8.14
CA GLY A 124 -3.99 -13.52 8.65
C GLY A 124 -3.71 -13.88 10.13
N ASN A 125 -2.47 -14.25 10.44
CA ASN A 125 -2.06 -14.54 11.83
C ASN A 125 -2.16 -13.30 12.72
N LEU A 126 -1.72 -12.14 12.25
CA LEU A 126 -1.79 -10.90 13.02
C LEU A 126 -3.23 -10.49 13.34
N SER A 127 -4.18 -10.77 12.45
CA SER A 127 -5.60 -10.43 12.67
C SER A 127 -6.19 -11.16 13.87
N GLU A 128 -5.70 -12.37 14.19
CA GLU A 128 -6.14 -13.12 15.36
C GLU A 128 -5.67 -12.46 16.67
N ASP A 129 -4.49 -11.82 16.65
CA ASP A 129 -3.92 -11.13 17.82
C ASP A 129 -4.54 -9.74 18.06
N LEU A 130 -5.15 -9.14 17.04
CA LEU A 130 -5.72 -7.77 17.07
C LEU A 130 -7.20 -7.73 17.53
N GLY A 131 -7.70 -8.77 18.20
CA GLY A 131 -9.11 -8.90 18.60
C GLY A 131 -9.73 -7.77 19.43
N GLY A 132 -8.94 -6.78 19.85
CA GLY A 132 -9.41 -5.57 20.54
C GLY A 132 -9.59 -4.34 19.63
N ILE A 133 -9.29 -4.46 18.33
CA ILE A 133 -9.43 -3.38 17.34
C ILE A 133 -10.55 -3.75 16.38
N THR A 134 -11.58 -2.90 16.30
CA THR A 134 -12.70 -3.13 15.39
C THR A 134 -12.39 -2.58 13.99
N ASP A 135 -13.13 -3.04 12.98
CA ASP A 135 -13.04 -2.49 11.61
C ASP A 135 -13.34 -0.98 11.61
N GLU A 136 -14.27 -0.51 12.46
CA GLU A 136 -14.61 0.91 12.60
C GLU A 136 -13.42 1.72 13.15
N ASP A 137 -12.67 1.17 14.12
CA ASP A 137 -11.44 1.80 14.65
C ASP A 137 -10.36 1.88 13.55
N ALA A 138 -10.20 0.80 12.78
CA ALA A 138 -9.24 0.75 11.68
C ALA A 138 -9.59 1.76 10.58
N ASP A 139 -10.85 1.80 10.14
CA ASP A 139 -11.34 2.75 9.14
C ASP A 139 -11.15 4.20 9.60
N LYS A 140 -11.43 4.45 10.88
CA LYS A 140 -11.22 5.77 11.47
C LYS A 140 -9.76 6.20 11.51
N MET A 141 -8.87 5.27 11.84
CA MET A 141 -7.42 5.51 11.81
C MET A 141 -6.95 5.83 10.38
N ILE A 142 -7.39 5.06 9.38
CA ILE A 142 -7.05 5.26 7.97
C ILE A 142 -7.52 6.66 7.52
N GLU A 143 -8.78 7.00 7.76
CA GLU A 143 -9.36 8.33 7.44
C GLU A 143 -8.54 9.48 8.03
N VAL A 144 -8.14 9.36 9.28
CA VAL A 144 -7.36 10.40 9.98
C VAL A 144 -5.96 10.52 9.37
N VAL A 145 -5.28 9.41 9.11
CA VAL A 145 -3.95 9.40 8.49
C VAL A 145 -3.98 10.03 7.09
N GLU A 146 -4.99 9.71 6.27
CA GLU A 146 -5.16 10.31 4.95
C GLU A 146 -5.34 11.83 5.01
N LYS A 147 -6.20 12.32 5.93
CA LYS A 147 -6.39 13.75 6.15
C LYS A 147 -5.09 14.46 6.56
N PHE A 148 -4.31 13.85 7.45
CA PHE A 148 -2.99 14.37 7.82
C PHE A 148 -2.04 14.42 6.63
N TYR A 149 -2.00 13.35 5.82
CA TYR A 149 -1.16 13.29 4.63
C TYR A 149 -1.50 14.42 3.65
N ILE A 150 -2.78 14.64 3.36
CA ILE A 150 -3.23 15.71 2.46
C ILE A 150 -2.79 17.09 3.00
N VAL A 151 -3.05 17.37 4.28
CA VAL A 151 -2.70 18.66 4.90
C VAL A 151 -1.18 18.90 4.87
N MET A 152 -0.38 17.88 5.19
CA MET A 152 1.09 17.99 5.22
C MET A 152 1.68 18.11 3.82
N SER A 153 1.11 17.41 2.83
CA SER A 153 1.54 17.49 1.41
C SER A 153 1.32 18.87 0.81
N ASN A 154 0.23 19.54 1.21
CA ASN A 154 -0.11 20.89 0.72
C ASN A 154 0.70 22.00 1.41
N ARG A 155 1.55 21.68 2.41
CA ARG A 155 2.43 22.65 3.11
C ARG A 155 3.82 22.75 2.52
N LYS A 156 4.15 21.93 1.53
CA LYS A 156 5.40 21.98 0.77
C LYS A 156 5.27 22.95 -0.39
#